data_815c8fc8d6837ed38a0d2f1706e1d88a
#
_entry.id   815c8fc8d6837ed38a0d2f1706e1d88a
#
_cell.length_a   1.000
_cell.length_b   1.000
_cell.length_c   1.000
_cell.angle_alpha   90.00
_cell.angle_beta   90.00
_cell.angle_gamma   90.00
#
_symmetry.space_group_name_H-M   'P 1'
#
loop_
_entity.id
_entity.type
_entity.pdbx_description
1 polymer ?
#
loop_
_entity_poly.entity_id
_entity_poly.type
_entity_poly.pdbx_seq_one_letter_code
_entity_poly.pdbx_strand_id
1 'polypeptide(L)'
;GVIARRNLVLATGHSSSEEGLMLVREGGRQGVRRMVVTHAMNEPIVMSVSQMQEAATLGAFIEFVGGNIGDKDGSARMDRFADAIKKIGAEHCIVSSDLGQKGNPLPAEGFGAFLAALKARGLSDQDLDRVSRRNPATLLGLP
;
A
#
# COMPACT_ATOMS: atom_id res chain seq x y z
N GLY A 1 -23.59 -3.78 3.52
CA GLY A 1 -23.03 -3.78 4.88
C GLY A 1 -22.84 -2.38 5.47
N VAL A 2 -22.43 -2.26 6.74
CA VAL A 2 -22.27 -0.95 7.42
C VAL A 2 -21.20 -0.10 6.76
N ILE A 3 -20.07 -0.69 6.35
CA ILE A 3 -18.94 0.00 5.68
C ILE A 3 -19.43 0.73 4.43
N ALA A 4 -20.16 0.05 3.55
CA ALA A 4 -20.70 0.64 2.32
C ALA A 4 -21.69 1.78 2.62
N ARG A 5 -22.67 1.55 3.52
CA ARG A 5 -23.68 2.57 3.85
C ARG A 5 -23.09 3.83 4.48
N ARG A 6 -22.02 3.69 5.25
CA ARG A 6 -21.33 4.81 5.93
C ARG A 6 -20.17 5.38 5.11
N ASN A 7 -19.96 4.85 3.91
CA ASN A 7 -18.85 5.26 3.02
C ASN A 7 -17.49 5.24 3.73
N LEU A 8 -17.25 4.20 4.55
CA LEU A 8 -15.99 4.01 5.28
C LEU A 8 -14.96 3.32 4.39
N VAL A 9 -13.69 3.39 4.80
CA VAL A 9 -12.62 2.61 4.19
C VAL A 9 -12.64 1.19 4.76
N LEU A 10 -12.56 0.18 3.90
CA LEU A 10 -12.27 -1.19 4.26
C LEU A 10 -10.76 -1.43 4.12
N ALA A 11 -10.07 -1.67 5.22
CA ALA A 11 -8.68 -2.12 5.24
C ALA A 11 -8.65 -3.61 5.60
N THR A 12 -7.84 -4.41 4.90
CA THR A 12 -7.79 -5.87 5.13
C THR A 12 -7.08 -6.24 6.43
N GLY A 13 -6.28 -5.33 6.99
CA GLY A 13 -5.49 -5.60 8.19
C GLY A 13 -4.41 -6.67 7.93
N HIS A 14 -4.04 -7.41 8.96
CA HIS A 14 -3.02 -8.46 8.91
C HIS A 14 -3.61 -9.85 8.63
N SER A 15 -4.62 -9.92 7.75
CA SER A 15 -5.16 -11.19 7.26
C SER A 15 -4.18 -11.85 6.26
N SER A 16 -4.30 -13.16 6.03
CA SER A 16 -3.51 -13.82 4.98
C SER A 16 -3.82 -13.24 3.60
N SER A 17 -2.98 -13.52 2.61
CA SER A 17 -3.20 -13.06 1.23
C SER A 17 -4.53 -13.52 0.66
N GLU A 18 -4.93 -14.75 0.93
CA GLU A 18 -6.20 -15.33 0.50
C GLU A 18 -7.39 -14.67 1.18
N GLU A 19 -7.35 -14.50 2.51
CA GLU A 19 -8.40 -13.84 3.27
C GLU A 19 -8.54 -12.37 2.85
N GLY A 20 -7.42 -11.68 2.61
CA GLY A 20 -7.39 -10.30 2.10
C GLY A 20 -8.12 -10.19 0.77
N LEU A 21 -7.86 -11.11 -0.18
CA LEU A 21 -8.59 -11.15 -1.45
C LEU A 21 -10.09 -11.46 -1.26
N MET A 22 -10.44 -12.37 -0.35
CA MET A 22 -11.85 -12.65 -0.03
C MET A 22 -12.55 -11.41 0.52
N LEU A 23 -11.89 -10.65 1.41
CA LEU A 23 -12.42 -9.40 1.95
C LEU A 23 -12.63 -8.35 0.86
N VAL A 24 -11.68 -8.19 -0.07
CA VAL A 24 -11.80 -7.25 -1.18
C VAL A 24 -12.93 -7.65 -2.12
N ARG A 25 -13.03 -8.91 -2.51
CA ARG A 25 -14.13 -9.42 -3.36
C ARG A 25 -15.49 -9.19 -2.71
N GLU A 26 -15.62 -9.56 -1.43
CA GLU A 26 -16.89 -9.39 -0.71
C GLU A 26 -17.19 -7.90 -0.47
N GLY A 27 -16.18 -7.08 -0.16
CA GLY A 27 -16.32 -5.63 -0.05
C GLY A 27 -16.90 -5.01 -1.32
N GLY A 28 -16.35 -5.34 -2.48
CA GLY A 28 -16.85 -4.90 -3.77
C GLY A 28 -18.28 -5.35 -4.03
N ARG A 29 -18.60 -6.62 -3.75
CA ARG A 29 -19.97 -7.17 -3.87
C ARG A 29 -20.97 -6.44 -2.97
N GLN A 30 -20.55 -5.97 -1.80
CA GLN A 30 -21.35 -5.19 -0.87
C GLN A 30 -21.41 -3.70 -1.18
N GLY A 31 -20.76 -3.24 -2.26
CA GLY A 31 -20.74 -1.84 -2.68
C GLY A 31 -19.78 -0.96 -1.87
N VAL A 32 -18.76 -1.54 -1.25
CA VAL A 32 -17.67 -0.76 -0.62
C VAL A 32 -16.82 -0.14 -1.72
N ARG A 33 -16.71 1.19 -1.73
CA ARG A 33 -16.02 1.93 -2.79
C ARG A 33 -14.57 2.27 -2.44
N ARG A 34 -14.20 2.21 -1.17
CA ARG A 34 -12.88 2.58 -0.66
C ARG A 34 -12.29 1.40 0.08
N MET A 35 -11.30 0.76 -0.56
CA MET A 35 -10.67 -0.44 -0.03
C MET A 35 -9.16 -0.31 -0.12
N VAL A 36 -8.45 -0.88 0.85
CA VAL A 36 -6.99 -0.96 0.85
C VAL A 36 -6.54 -2.32 1.36
N VAL A 37 -5.62 -2.93 0.63
CA VAL A 37 -4.88 -4.09 1.10
C VAL A 37 -3.72 -3.58 1.95
N THR A 38 -3.80 -3.83 3.24
CA THR A 38 -2.83 -3.37 4.23
C THR A 38 -1.54 -4.19 4.14
N HIS A 39 -0.36 -3.54 4.14
CA HIS A 39 0.95 -4.20 4.22
C HIS A 39 1.19 -5.32 3.20
N ALA A 40 0.72 -5.17 1.97
CA ALA A 40 0.53 -6.25 0.99
C ALA A 40 1.73 -7.20 0.81
N MET A 41 2.97 -6.69 0.89
CA MET A 41 4.20 -7.49 0.71
C MET A 41 4.95 -7.80 2.01
N ASN A 42 4.44 -7.37 3.16
CA ASN A 42 5.08 -7.62 4.45
C ASN A 42 4.50 -8.89 5.10
N GLU A 43 5.29 -9.53 5.97
CA GLU A 43 4.79 -10.60 6.81
C GLU A 43 3.66 -10.09 7.73
N PRO A 44 2.63 -10.90 8.00
CA PRO A 44 2.39 -12.26 7.53
C PRO A 44 1.60 -12.37 6.20
N ILE A 45 1.29 -11.24 5.53
CA ILE A 45 0.39 -11.19 4.37
C ILE A 45 1.05 -11.76 3.11
N VAL A 46 2.20 -11.23 2.71
CA VAL A 46 3.06 -11.68 1.59
C VAL A 46 2.28 -12.00 0.30
N MET A 47 1.48 -11.05 -0.17
CA MET A 47 0.79 -11.19 -1.45
C MET A 47 1.77 -11.29 -2.62
N SER A 48 1.49 -12.17 -3.57
CA SER A 48 2.14 -12.18 -4.87
C SER A 48 1.69 -10.97 -5.72
N VAL A 49 2.50 -10.62 -6.73
CA VAL A 49 2.15 -9.53 -7.65
C VAL A 49 0.81 -9.79 -8.34
N SER A 50 0.51 -11.04 -8.72
CA SER A 50 -0.76 -11.39 -9.35
C SER A 50 -1.96 -11.20 -8.42
N GLN A 51 -1.83 -11.52 -7.13
CA GLN A 51 -2.88 -11.28 -6.14
C GLN A 51 -3.11 -9.78 -5.91
N MET A 52 -2.02 -9.00 -5.86
CA MET A 52 -2.11 -7.53 -5.76
C MET A 52 -2.79 -6.92 -7.00
N GLN A 53 -2.45 -7.39 -8.21
CA GLN A 53 -3.10 -6.95 -9.45
C GLN A 53 -4.60 -7.31 -9.46
N GLU A 54 -4.96 -8.48 -8.97
CA GLU A 54 -6.37 -8.85 -8.81
C GLU A 54 -7.10 -7.90 -7.86
N ALA A 55 -6.53 -7.65 -6.67
CA ALA A 55 -7.13 -6.73 -5.71
C ALA A 55 -7.27 -5.30 -6.28
N ALA A 56 -6.26 -4.82 -7.02
CA ALA A 56 -6.30 -3.54 -7.73
C ALA A 56 -7.42 -3.47 -8.78
N THR A 57 -7.60 -4.54 -9.57
CA THR A 57 -8.69 -4.64 -10.55
C THR A 57 -10.08 -4.60 -9.89
N LEU A 58 -10.18 -5.08 -8.65
CA LEU A 58 -11.41 -5.01 -7.85
C LEU A 58 -11.61 -3.65 -7.17
N GLY A 59 -10.71 -2.68 -7.40
CA GLY A 59 -10.81 -1.32 -6.91
C GLY A 59 -10.17 -1.07 -5.55
N ALA A 60 -9.35 -1.99 -5.03
CA ALA A 60 -8.59 -1.77 -3.81
C ALA A 60 -7.25 -1.09 -4.12
N PHE A 61 -6.82 -0.18 -3.27
CA PHE A 61 -5.44 0.27 -3.25
C PHE A 61 -4.54 -0.78 -2.59
N ILE A 62 -3.31 -0.87 -3.05
CA ILE A 62 -2.28 -1.77 -2.52
C ILE A 62 -1.30 -0.94 -1.70
N GLU A 63 -1.20 -1.22 -0.41
CA GLU A 63 -0.32 -0.48 0.49
C GLU A 63 1.05 -1.15 0.61
N PHE A 64 2.10 -0.34 0.39
CA PHE A 64 3.50 -0.70 0.60
C PHE A 64 4.04 0.08 1.80
N VAL A 65 4.48 -0.64 2.81
CA VAL A 65 4.95 -0.06 4.07
C VAL A 65 6.46 -0.11 4.15
N GLY A 66 7.09 1.07 4.14
CA GLY A 66 8.55 1.21 4.10
C GLY A 66 9.24 0.70 5.36
N GLY A 67 8.73 1.01 6.53
CA GLY A 67 9.36 0.73 7.80
C GLY A 67 10.75 1.38 7.89
N ASN A 68 11.66 0.73 8.62
CA ASN A 68 13.05 1.15 8.67
C ASN A 68 13.81 0.62 7.43
N ILE A 69 13.96 1.45 6.41
CA ILE A 69 14.68 1.08 5.18
C ILE A 69 16.21 0.97 5.37
N GLY A 70 16.73 1.43 6.49
CA GLY A 70 18.15 1.31 6.84
C GLY A 70 18.53 -0.03 7.49
N ASP A 71 17.56 -0.94 7.70
CA ASP A 71 17.83 -2.27 8.21
C ASP A 71 18.54 -3.17 7.15
N LYS A 72 19.00 -4.35 7.58
CA LYS A 72 19.78 -5.28 6.72
C LYS A 72 19.03 -5.71 5.46
N ASP A 73 17.70 -5.73 5.48
CA ASP A 73 16.85 -6.19 4.36
C ASP A 73 16.22 -5.01 3.59
N GLY A 74 16.45 -3.78 4.04
CA GLY A 74 15.80 -2.58 3.51
C GLY A 74 16.02 -2.38 2.02
N SER A 75 17.26 -2.55 1.54
CA SER A 75 17.55 -2.39 0.12
C SER A 75 16.81 -3.40 -0.75
N ALA A 76 16.87 -4.69 -0.41
CA ALA A 76 16.17 -5.76 -1.14
C ALA A 76 14.64 -5.59 -1.08
N ARG A 77 14.12 -5.10 0.05
CA ARG A 77 12.71 -4.77 0.20
C ARG A 77 12.30 -3.65 -0.76
N MET A 78 13.12 -2.58 -0.86
CA MET A 78 12.86 -1.48 -1.77
C MET A 78 12.91 -1.90 -3.25
N ASP A 79 13.80 -2.79 -3.63
CA ASP A 79 13.85 -3.36 -4.98
C ASP A 79 12.52 -4.06 -5.31
N ARG A 80 12.05 -4.95 -4.42
CA ARG A 80 10.78 -5.66 -4.60
C ARG A 80 9.57 -4.72 -4.68
N PHE A 81 9.55 -3.67 -3.83
CA PHE A 81 8.45 -2.69 -3.82
C PHE A 81 8.41 -1.89 -5.12
N ALA A 82 9.54 -1.37 -5.57
CA ALA A 82 9.62 -0.62 -6.81
C ALA A 82 9.17 -1.45 -8.02
N ASP A 83 9.60 -2.71 -8.09
CA ASP A 83 9.20 -3.63 -9.15
C ASP A 83 7.71 -3.97 -9.10
N ALA A 84 7.15 -4.18 -7.91
CA ALA A 84 5.73 -4.45 -7.73
C ALA A 84 4.88 -3.23 -8.12
N ILE A 85 5.23 -2.03 -7.64
CA ILE A 85 4.52 -0.79 -7.98
C ILE A 85 4.49 -0.57 -9.50
N LYS A 86 5.62 -0.78 -10.20
CA LYS A 86 5.67 -0.67 -11.66
C LYS A 86 4.79 -1.69 -12.38
N LYS A 87 4.70 -2.93 -11.85
CA LYS A 87 3.88 -4.00 -12.44
C LYS A 87 2.38 -3.84 -12.18
N ILE A 88 2.02 -3.25 -11.05
CA ILE A 88 0.62 -3.01 -10.65
C ILE A 88 0.09 -1.72 -11.28
N GLY A 89 0.94 -0.71 -11.38
CA GLY A 89 0.61 0.67 -11.74
C GLY A 89 0.53 1.56 -10.50
N ALA A 90 1.24 2.69 -10.52
CA ALA A 90 1.29 3.63 -9.40
C ALA A 90 -0.10 4.17 -9.01
N GLU A 91 -1.05 4.20 -9.97
CA GLU A 91 -2.44 4.61 -9.75
C GLU A 91 -3.22 3.73 -8.77
N HIS A 92 -2.77 2.52 -8.53
CA HIS A 92 -3.39 1.54 -7.64
C HIS A 92 -2.61 1.36 -6.33
N CYS A 93 -1.52 2.11 -6.12
CA CYS A 93 -0.62 1.89 -5.00
C CYS A 93 -0.65 3.06 -4.01
N ILE A 94 -0.44 2.74 -2.73
CA ILE A 94 -0.25 3.69 -1.64
C ILE A 94 1.05 3.31 -0.93
N VAL A 95 1.80 4.31 -0.45
CA VAL A 95 2.96 4.11 0.40
C VAL A 95 2.75 4.76 1.76
N SER A 96 3.17 4.06 2.82
CA SER A 96 3.14 4.53 4.20
C SER A 96 4.41 4.13 4.95
N SER A 97 4.65 4.71 6.11
CA SER A 97 5.92 4.47 6.81
C SER A 97 5.84 3.39 7.88
N ASP A 98 4.73 3.30 8.61
CA ASP A 98 4.61 2.49 9.85
C ASP A 98 5.77 2.74 10.83
N LEU A 99 6.23 3.99 10.93
CA LEU A 99 7.29 4.41 11.83
C LEU A 99 6.70 5.07 13.08
N GLY A 100 7.47 5.06 14.18
CA GLY A 100 7.10 5.62 15.48
C GLY A 100 7.59 4.74 16.62
N GLN A 101 8.11 3.56 16.33
CA GLN A 101 8.65 2.63 17.31
C GLN A 101 10.04 3.11 17.78
N LYS A 102 10.37 2.85 19.04
CA LYS A 102 11.68 3.17 19.61
C LYS A 102 12.82 2.54 18.79
N GLY A 103 13.81 3.35 18.46
CA GLY A 103 14.99 2.92 17.70
C GLY A 103 14.86 3.03 16.19
N ASN A 104 13.67 3.34 15.66
CA ASN A 104 13.49 3.67 14.26
C ASN A 104 13.71 5.16 13.98
N PRO A 105 13.97 5.56 12.73
CA PRO A 105 13.97 6.95 12.31
C PRO A 105 12.66 7.66 12.66
N LEU A 106 12.69 8.97 12.80
CA LEU A 106 11.46 9.76 12.95
C LEU A 106 10.56 9.56 11.70
N PRO A 107 9.23 9.52 11.87
CA PRO A 107 8.32 9.23 10.75
C PRO A 107 8.54 10.10 9.50
N ALA A 108 8.75 11.41 9.66
CA ALA A 108 8.98 12.30 8.52
C ALA A 108 10.30 12.01 7.80
N GLU A 109 11.37 11.75 8.56
CA GLU A 109 12.69 11.43 8.00
C GLU A 109 12.69 10.08 7.29
N GLY A 110 12.17 9.06 7.96
CA GLY A 110 12.09 7.71 7.40
C GLY A 110 11.17 7.62 6.18
N PHE A 111 10.05 8.36 6.18
CA PHE A 111 9.18 8.43 5.01
C PHE A 111 9.85 9.14 3.83
N GLY A 112 10.55 10.25 4.08
CA GLY A 112 11.35 10.93 3.06
C GLY A 112 12.42 10.03 2.47
N ALA A 113 13.14 9.27 3.30
CA ALA A 113 14.13 8.28 2.86
C ALA A 113 13.49 7.16 2.02
N PHE A 114 12.30 6.69 2.39
CA PHE A 114 11.53 5.70 1.62
C PHE A 114 11.20 6.21 0.21
N LEU A 115 10.66 7.42 0.09
CA LEU A 115 10.37 8.02 -1.21
C LEU A 115 11.63 8.20 -2.07
N ALA A 116 12.73 8.65 -1.46
CA ALA A 116 14.01 8.78 -2.15
C ALA A 116 14.54 7.42 -2.64
N ALA A 117 14.37 6.36 -1.86
CA ALA A 117 14.77 5.00 -2.23
C ALA A 117 13.95 4.45 -3.41
N LEU A 118 12.64 4.73 -3.47
CA LEU A 118 11.79 4.38 -4.61
C LEU A 118 12.17 5.18 -5.87
N LYS A 119 12.47 6.49 -5.71
CA LYS A 119 12.96 7.33 -6.82
C LYS A 119 14.25 6.79 -7.42
N ALA A 120 15.21 6.43 -6.58
CA ALA A 120 16.48 5.83 -7.02
C ALA A 120 16.29 4.51 -7.81
N ARG A 121 15.13 3.86 -7.65
CA ARG A 121 14.74 2.65 -8.38
C ARG A 121 13.83 2.91 -9.59
N GLY A 122 13.73 4.16 -9.98
CA GLY A 122 13.10 4.59 -11.24
C GLY A 122 11.60 4.87 -11.17
N LEU A 123 11.03 5.10 -9.97
CA LEU A 123 9.72 5.73 -9.90
C LEU A 123 9.87 7.22 -10.25
N SER A 124 8.98 7.72 -11.10
CA SER A 124 8.96 9.14 -11.46
C SER A 124 8.44 10.02 -10.30
N ASP A 125 8.72 11.33 -10.36
CA ASP A 125 8.15 12.28 -9.40
C ASP A 125 6.61 12.27 -9.44
N GLN A 126 6.03 12.02 -10.61
CA GLN A 126 4.57 11.88 -10.76
C GLN A 126 4.05 10.61 -10.06
N ASP A 127 4.75 9.48 -10.18
CA ASP A 127 4.38 8.26 -9.46
C ASP A 127 4.48 8.44 -7.96
N LEU A 128 5.57 9.07 -7.49
CA LEU A 128 5.77 9.34 -6.06
C LEU A 128 4.69 10.26 -5.49
N ASP A 129 4.33 11.34 -6.19
CA ASP A 129 3.21 12.21 -5.80
C ASP A 129 1.90 11.43 -5.75
N ARG A 130 1.69 10.53 -6.71
CA ARG A 130 0.49 9.71 -6.79
C ARG A 130 0.38 8.75 -5.60
N VAL A 131 1.40 7.94 -5.35
CA VAL A 131 1.36 6.90 -4.31
C VAL A 131 1.43 7.46 -2.89
N SER A 132 2.04 8.64 -2.69
CA SER A 132 2.23 9.22 -1.35
C SER A 132 1.20 10.29 -0.98
N ARG A 133 0.49 10.87 -1.94
CA ARG A 133 -0.42 12.00 -1.69
C ARG A 133 -1.80 11.82 -2.34
N ARG A 134 -1.86 11.66 -3.67
CA ARG A 134 -3.15 11.64 -4.40
C ARG A 134 -3.99 10.40 -4.09
N ASN A 135 -3.39 9.22 -4.14
CA ASN A 135 -4.11 8.00 -3.87
C ASN A 135 -4.57 7.90 -2.40
N PRO A 136 -3.75 8.23 -1.38
CA PRO A 136 -4.22 8.35 0.00
C PRO A 136 -5.39 9.35 0.15
N ALA A 137 -5.32 10.52 -0.49
CA ALA A 137 -6.41 11.49 -0.48
C ALA A 137 -7.70 10.90 -1.10
N THR A 138 -7.58 10.22 -2.25
CA THR A 138 -8.71 9.54 -2.91
C THR A 138 -9.31 8.46 -2.01
N LEU A 139 -8.47 7.61 -1.40
CA LEU A 139 -8.93 6.56 -0.47
C LEU A 139 -9.70 7.16 0.71
N LEU A 140 -9.22 8.28 1.26
CA LEU A 140 -9.84 8.95 2.39
C LEU A 140 -11.04 9.83 1.99
N GLY A 141 -11.24 10.08 0.69
CA GLY A 141 -12.29 10.97 0.19
C GLY A 141 -12.02 12.44 0.48
N LEU A 142 -10.74 12.81 0.52
CA LEU A 142 -10.30 14.20 0.66
C LEU A 142 -10.29 14.90 -0.70
N PRO A 143 -10.50 16.24 -0.72
CA PRO A 143 -10.40 17.04 -1.94
C PRO A 143 -8.98 17.08 -2.52
#